data_1f7d86251a78983656aec62463d82d69
#
_entry.id   1f7d86251a78983656aec62463d82d69
#
_cell.length_a   1.000
_cell.length_b   1.000
_cell.length_c   1.000
_cell.angle_alpha   90.00
_cell.angle_beta   90.00
_cell.angle_gamma   90.00
#
_symmetry.space_group_name_H-M   'P 1'
#
loop_
_entity.id
_entity.type
_entity.pdbx_description
1 polymer ?
#
loop_
_entity_poly.entity_id
_entity_poly.type
_entity_poly.pdbx_seq_one_letter_code
_entity_poly.pdbx_strand_id
1 'polypeptide(L)'
;YNQLNGEWAGQNSRVIGELLRGELGFRGCVMSDWSSVYDTEKVVKSGQNVEMPGRREFVEEVRELLRQGCISEKDLERMIRPNVATAVAFGLYDRVKYRPDLLGRFPAHAETACEVAAKGTVLLRNNGILPLAVGRRILLTGRFIREIPRTGGSTSSSAEVLGYDNVSLADAVRAEFGDAVQVVERPTREQLAAADVVLLSAGKIDVESFERPFALPKEEEAFIRMCVEANPNTIVLVNSGSGIRMSGWNDRAAAVIYGWYPGQNGMTALAGILSGRINPSGKLPITIEREFADSPAKGTMPAGAEFYNKAPRAYNEKLIRIYDIDYAESVLVGYRWYETKGIEPLYPFGFGLSYTTFSLSKPHAAKQFPVKGPLTVRVALT
;
A
#
# COMPACT_ATOMS: atom_id res chain seq x y z
N TYR A 1 10.59 -15.28 -3.17
CA TYR A 1 10.09 -16.63 -2.80
C TYR A 1 9.48 -17.38 -3.98
N ASN A 2 9.15 -16.70 -5.08
CA ASN A 2 8.45 -17.31 -6.20
C ASN A 2 9.42 -18.01 -7.16
N GLN A 3 8.94 -19.07 -7.80
CA GLN A 3 9.60 -19.68 -8.93
C GLN A 3 9.13 -19.06 -10.25
N LEU A 4 10.03 -19.01 -11.21
CA LEU A 4 9.74 -18.67 -12.58
C LEU A 4 10.25 -19.78 -13.49
N ASN A 5 9.35 -20.46 -14.18
CA ASN A 5 9.68 -21.63 -15.01
C ASN A 5 10.45 -22.71 -14.24
N GLY A 6 10.05 -22.99 -12.98
CA GLY A 6 10.63 -24.03 -12.16
C GLY A 6 11.96 -23.68 -11.46
N GLU A 7 12.44 -22.44 -11.57
CA GLU A 7 13.61 -21.96 -10.84
C GLU A 7 13.27 -20.76 -9.95
N TRP A 8 13.81 -20.72 -8.73
CA TRP A 8 13.59 -19.64 -7.78
C TRP A 8 14.11 -18.31 -8.36
N ALA A 9 13.30 -17.27 -8.34
CA ALA A 9 13.61 -16.00 -8.99
C ALA A 9 14.95 -15.38 -8.52
N GLY A 10 15.26 -15.46 -7.23
CA GLY A 10 16.49 -14.93 -6.63
C GLY A 10 17.78 -15.65 -7.03
N GLN A 11 17.68 -16.85 -7.60
CA GLN A 11 18.83 -17.65 -8.07
C GLN A 11 18.75 -17.97 -9.58
N ASN A 12 17.81 -17.35 -10.28
CA ASN A 12 17.58 -17.59 -11.70
C ASN A 12 18.52 -16.73 -12.55
N SER A 13 19.51 -17.36 -13.18
CA SER A 13 20.51 -16.69 -14.02
C SER A 13 19.89 -15.97 -15.22
N ARG A 14 18.77 -16.47 -15.76
CA ARG A 14 18.06 -15.79 -16.84
C ARG A 14 17.43 -14.49 -16.36
N VAL A 15 16.79 -14.49 -15.18
CA VAL A 15 16.14 -13.29 -14.63
C VAL A 15 17.17 -12.25 -14.22
N ILE A 16 18.18 -12.63 -13.44
CA ILE A 16 19.15 -11.68 -12.90
C ILE A 16 20.27 -11.40 -13.89
N GLY A 17 20.84 -12.47 -14.49
CA GLY A 17 21.98 -12.35 -15.39
C GLY A 17 21.62 -11.81 -16.76
N GLU A 18 20.73 -12.50 -17.47
CA GLU A 18 20.42 -12.15 -18.87
C GLU A 18 19.49 -10.95 -18.99
N LEU A 19 18.32 -11.00 -18.33
CA LEU A 19 17.33 -9.91 -18.46
C LEU A 19 17.76 -8.67 -17.69
N LEU A 20 17.92 -8.76 -16.36
CA LEU A 20 18.14 -7.57 -15.54
C LEU A 20 19.48 -6.90 -15.85
N ARG A 21 20.57 -7.68 -15.86
CA ARG A 21 21.90 -7.13 -16.07
C ARG A 21 22.30 -7.01 -17.53
N GLY A 22 21.91 -7.97 -18.36
CA GLY A 22 22.20 -7.98 -19.79
C GLY A 22 21.32 -7.02 -20.57
N GLU A 23 20.03 -7.33 -20.73
CA GLU A 23 19.14 -6.56 -21.59
C GLU A 23 18.75 -5.20 -20.99
N LEU A 24 18.41 -5.14 -19.69
CA LEU A 24 18.01 -3.90 -19.02
C LEU A 24 19.22 -3.07 -18.53
N GLY A 25 20.44 -3.63 -18.56
CA GLY A 25 21.66 -2.92 -18.21
C GLY A 25 21.78 -2.50 -16.75
N PHE A 26 21.04 -3.14 -15.83
CA PHE A 26 21.05 -2.80 -14.39
C PHE A 26 22.43 -3.06 -13.77
N ARG A 27 23.02 -2.06 -13.13
CA ARG A 27 24.38 -2.10 -12.57
C ARG A 27 24.42 -2.11 -11.04
N GLY A 28 23.27 -1.91 -10.39
CA GLY A 28 23.17 -1.82 -8.94
C GLY A 28 23.20 -3.17 -8.22
N CYS A 29 23.05 -3.11 -6.92
CA CYS A 29 22.99 -4.26 -6.03
C CYS A 29 21.64 -4.99 -6.14
N VAL A 30 21.68 -6.31 -6.21
CA VAL A 30 20.53 -7.21 -6.12
C VAL A 30 20.59 -7.95 -4.78
N MET A 31 19.58 -7.77 -3.97
CA MET A 31 19.47 -8.37 -2.64
C MET A 31 18.40 -9.46 -2.65
N SER A 32 18.58 -10.53 -1.89
CA SER A 32 17.55 -11.53 -1.69
C SER A 32 16.40 -10.97 -0.88
N ASP A 33 15.24 -11.58 -0.98
CA ASP A 33 14.24 -11.47 0.07
C ASP A 33 14.71 -12.25 1.32
N TRP A 34 14.00 -12.08 2.43
CA TRP A 34 14.37 -12.64 3.72
C TRP A 34 14.31 -14.18 3.70
N SER A 35 15.46 -14.85 3.90
CA SER A 35 15.58 -16.30 3.87
C SER A 35 15.20 -16.98 2.54
N SER A 36 15.29 -16.28 1.42
CA SER A 36 14.92 -16.77 0.09
C SER A 36 16.09 -17.27 -0.76
N VAL A 37 17.22 -17.60 -0.13
CA VAL A 37 18.36 -18.28 -0.78
C VAL A 37 18.22 -19.79 -0.55
N TYR A 38 18.03 -20.56 -1.63
CA TYR A 38 17.77 -22.00 -1.57
C TYR A 38 18.94 -22.84 -2.09
N ASP A 39 19.72 -22.34 -3.05
CA ASP A 39 20.86 -23.00 -3.66
C ASP A 39 22.00 -21.98 -3.82
N THR A 40 23.05 -22.16 -3.01
CA THR A 40 24.17 -21.24 -2.93
C THR A 40 24.95 -21.15 -4.25
N GLU A 41 25.18 -22.26 -4.95
CA GLU A 41 25.87 -22.27 -6.24
C GLU A 41 25.10 -21.46 -7.28
N LYS A 42 23.79 -21.70 -7.38
CA LYS A 42 22.94 -20.99 -8.33
C LYS A 42 22.83 -19.51 -8.02
N VAL A 43 22.74 -19.13 -6.73
CA VAL A 43 22.73 -17.73 -6.31
C VAL A 43 24.01 -17.01 -6.72
N VAL A 44 25.17 -17.60 -6.48
CA VAL A 44 26.46 -17.05 -6.89
C VAL A 44 26.51 -16.89 -8.41
N LYS A 45 26.12 -17.92 -9.16
CA LYS A 45 26.11 -17.91 -10.64
C LYS A 45 25.09 -16.94 -11.25
N SER A 46 23.96 -16.70 -10.58
CA SER A 46 22.95 -15.76 -11.06
C SER A 46 23.42 -14.30 -10.99
N GLY A 47 24.35 -13.97 -10.09
CA GLY A 47 24.82 -12.61 -9.86
C GLY A 47 23.96 -11.84 -8.86
N GLN A 48 23.18 -12.51 -8.01
CA GLN A 48 22.62 -11.91 -6.79
C GLN A 48 23.78 -11.51 -5.85
N ASN A 49 23.67 -10.38 -5.19
CA ASN A 49 24.82 -9.76 -4.52
C ASN A 49 24.79 -9.90 -3.00
N VAL A 50 23.60 -9.90 -2.40
CA VAL A 50 23.43 -9.90 -0.95
C VAL A 50 22.38 -10.92 -0.55
N GLU A 51 22.72 -11.77 0.43
CA GLU A 51 21.77 -12.62 1.11
C GLU A 51 21.18 -11.92 2.34
N MET A 52 19.88 -11.99 2.52
CA MET A 52 19.18 -11.46 3.67
C MET A 52 18.34 -12.53 4.38
N PRO A 53 18.44 -12.66 5.71
CA PRO A 53 19.57 -12.21 6.53
C PRO A 53 20.82 -13.02 6.13
N GLY A 54 22.00 -12.41 6.27
CA GLY A 54 23.24 -13.13 5.98
C GLY A 54 23.45 -14.32 6.92
N ARG A 55 23.72 -15.50 6.38
CA ARG A 55 24.00 -16.72 7.13
C ARG A 55 25.48 -17.05 7.10
N ARG A 56 25.99 -17.56 8.22
CA ARG A 56 27.36 -18.05 8.27
C ARG A 56 27.58 -19.22 7.31
N GLU A 57 26.62 -20.11 7.24
CA GLU A 57 26.63 -21.29 6.39
C GLU A 57 26.79 -20.94 4.92
N PHE A 58 26.18 -19.85 4.46
CA PHE A 58 26.36 -19.37 3.09
C PHE A 58 27.84 -19.09 2.76
N VAL A 59 28.56 -18.45 3.67
CA VAL A 59 29.99 -18.14 3.48
C VAL A 59 30.82 -19.42 3.44
N GLU A 60 30.51 -20.38 4.28
CA GLU A 60 31.22 -21.67 4.33
C GLU A 60 30.94 -22.50 3.06
N GLU A 61 29.71 -22.51 2.60
CA GLU A 61 29.31 -23.16 1.34
C GLU A 61 29.99 -22.52 0.12
N VAL A 62 30.08 -21.19 0.06
CA VAL A 62 30.78 -20.49 -1.01
C VAL A 62 32.27 -20.86 -1.04
N ARG A 63 32.92 -20.95 0.12
CA ARG A 63 34.32 -21.38 0.20
C ARG A 63 34.51 -22.81 -0.30
N GLU A 64 33.60 -23.70 0.07
CA GLU A 64 33.65 -25.09 -0.36
C GLU A 64 33.41 -25.23 -1.87
N LEU A 65 32.42 -24.52 -2.41
CA LEU A 65 32.13 -24.50 -3.84
C LEU A 65 33.31 -23.96 -4.66
N LEU A 66 34.00 -22.94 -4.14
CA LEU A 66 35.21 -22.40 -4.78
C LEU A 66 36.34 -23.42 -4.76
N ARG A 67 36.56 -24.10 -3.62
CA ARG A 67 37.58 -25.17 -3.49
C ARG A 67 37.31 -26.35 -4.41
N GLN A 68 36.06 -26.70 -4.62
CA GLN A 68 35.61 -27.75 -5.55
C GLN A 68 35.64 -27.34 -7.03
N GLY A 69 35.84 -26.06 -7.32
CA GLY A 69 35.79 -25.55 -8.69
C GLY A 69 34.39 -25.44 -9.27
N CYS A 70 33.33 -25.58 -8.45
CA CYS A 70 31.95 -25.39 -8.86
C CYS A 70 31.62 -23.94 -9.19
N ILE A 71 32.30 -23.00 -8.52
CA ILE A 71 32.26 -21.55 -8.79
C ILE A 71 33.68 -21.03 -8.95
N SER A 72 33.85 -19.88 -9.56
CA SER A 72 35.13 -19.23 -9.80
C SER A 72 35.26 -17.90 -9.07
N GLU A 73 36.48 -17.37 -8.95
CA GLU A 73 36.73 -16.03 -8.44
C GLU A 73 36.01 -14.95 -9.24
N LYS A 74 35.82 -15.14 -10.55
CA LYS A 74 35.04 -14.25 -11.42
C LYS A 74 33.56 -14.20 -11.02
N ASP A 75 33.02 -15.32 -10.56
CA ASP A 75 31.64 -15.36 -10.07
C ASP A 75 31.50 -14.56 -8.78
N LEU A 76 32.49 -14.68 -7.88
CA LEU A 76 32.52 -13.86 -6.65
C LEU A 76 32.74 -12.39 -6.96
N GLU A 77 33.63 -12.05 -7.89
CA GLU A 77 33.83 -10.67 -8.33
C GLU A 77 32.51 -10.07 -8.88
N ARG A 78 31.77 -10.83 -9.67
CA ARG A 78 30.47 -10.42 -10.19
C ARG A 78 29.43 -10.15 -9.10
N MET A 79 29.45 -10.91 -8.00
CA MET A 79 28.62 -10.67 -6.83
C MET A 79 29.03 -9.40 -6.07
N ILE A 80 30.34 -9.21 -5.83
CA ILE A 80 30.85 -8.18 -4.93
C ILE A 80 30.92 -6.80 -5.61
N ARG A 81 31.31 -6.75 -6.87
CA ARG A 81 31.52 -5.51 -7.61
C ARG A 81 30.32 -4.55 -7.57
N PRO A 82 29.06 -4.98 -7.81
CA PRO A 82 27.91 -4.08 -7.72
C PRO A 82 27.71 -3.49 -6.33
N ASN A 83 27.99 -4.23 -5.25
CA ASN A 83 27.88 -3.74 -3.88
C ASN A 83 28.88 -2.61 -3.60
N VAL A 84 30.14 -2.87 -3.94
CA VAL A 84 31.21 -1.89 -3.76
C VAL A 84 30.97 -0.66 -4.65
N ALA A 85 30.62 -0.87 -5.93
CA ALA A 85 30.32 0.21 -6.86
C ALA A 85 29.15 1.08 -6.38
N THR A 86 28.09 0.47 -5.86
CA THR A 86 26.95 1.18 -5.28
C THR A 86 27.39 1.99 -4.05
N ALA A 87 28.14 1.38 -3.16
CA ALA A 87 28.66 2.07 -1.96
C ALA A 87 29.56 3.28 -2.32
N VAL A 88 30.41 3.13 -3.32
CA VAL A 88 31.28 4.23 -3.83
C VAL A 88 30.43 5.31 -4.50
N ALA A 89 29.50 4.93 -5.39
CA ALA A 89 28.65 5.89 -6.10
C ALA A 89 27.80 6.76 -5.15
N PHE A 90 27.36 6.18 -4.03
CA PHE A 90 26.63 6.91 -2.99
C PHE A 90 27.54 7.58 -1.95
N GLY A 91 28.86 7.48 -2.08
CA GLY A 91 29.82 8.07 -1.13
C GLY A 91 29.73 7.49 0.28
N LEU A 92 29.35 6.22 0.43
CA LEU A 92 29.14 5.62 1.76
C LEU A 92 30.44 5.44 2.55
N TYR A 93 31.59 5.42 1.87
CA TYR A 93 32.91 5.38 2.53
C TYR A 93 33.37 6.75 3.03
N ASP A 94 32.85 7.84 2.41
CA ASP A 94 33.27 9.22 2.69
C ASP A 94 32.32 9.95 3.62
N ARG A 95 31.16 9.33 3.93
CA ARG A 95 30.15 9.93 4.79
C ARG A 95 30.27 9.52 6.24
N VAL A 96 29.96 10.46 7.11
CA VAL A 96 29.69 10.15 8.52
C VAL A 96 28.44 9.28 8.58
N LYS A 97 28.57 8.05 9.06
CA LYS A 97 27.46 7.05 9.08
C LYS A 97 26.38 7.38 10.11
N TYR A 98 26.76 8.03 11.22
CA TYR A 98 25.83 8.39 12.28
C TYR A 98 25.65 9.91 12.33
N ARG A 99 24.43 10.35 12.18
CA ARG A 99 24.04 11.77 12.06
C ARG A 99 22.99 12.12 13.11
N PRO A 100 23.36 12.30 14.39
CA PRO A 100 22.40 12.64 15.45
C PRO A 100 21.75 14.01 15.25
N ASP A 101 22.36 14.90 14.48
CA ASP A 101 21.81 16.20 14.09
C ASP A 101 20.52 16.08 13.26
N LEU A 102 20.28 14.93 12.61
CA LEU A 102 19.04 14.67 11.86
C LEU A 102 17.81 14.56 12.75
N LEU A 103 17.96 14.28 14.05
CA LEU A 103 16.84 14.26 14.99
C LEU A 103 16.13 15.62 15.05
N GLY A 104 16.87 16.73 14.89
CA GLY A 104 16.29 18.06 14.81
C GLY A 104 15.37 18.31 13.60
N ARG A 105 15.36 17.40 12.61
CA ARG A 105 14.50 17.50 11.42
C ARG A 105 13.13 16.81 11.60
N PHE A 106 12.91 16.10 12.70
CA PHE A 106 11.67 15.33 12.88
C PHE A 106 10.40 16.18 12.83
N PRO A 107 10.33 17.41 13.33
CA PRO A 107 9.17 18.27 13.13
C PRO A 107 8.84 18.48 11.64
N ALA A 108 9.87 18.77 10.83
CA ALA A 108 9.67 18.91 9.38
C ALA A 108 9.28 17.59 8.69
N HIS A 109 9.74 16.45 9.20
CA HIS A 109 9.31 15.14 8.71
C HIS A 109 7.84 14.87 9.06
N ALA A 110 7.35 15.29 10.22
CA ALA A 110 5.95 15.19 10.60
C ALA A 110 5.04 16.04 9.69
N GLU A 111 5.49 17.23 9.29
CA GLU A 111 4.81 18.07 8.29
C GLU A 111 4.75 17.37 6.92
N THR A 112 5.87 16.79 6.48
CA THR A 112 5.93 16.00 5.24
C THR A 112 4.97 14.80 5.30
N ALA A 113 4.90 14.09 6.42
CA ALA A 113 3.97 12.98 6.62
C ALA A 113 2.51 13.44 6.52
N CYS A 114 2.18 14.61 7.10
CA CYS A 114 0.87 15.22 6.97
C CYS A 114 0.54 15.56 5.50
N GLU A 115 1.48 16.15 4.77
CA GLU A 115 1.30 16.49 3.35
C GLU A 115 1.09 15.23 2.49
N VAL A 116 1.85 14.16 2.73
CA VAL A 116 1.68 12.87 2.03
C VAL A 116 0.29 12.31 2.28
N ALA A 117 -0.19 12.32 3.53
CA ALA A 117 -1.53 11.85 3.87
C ALA A 117 -2.61 12.73 3.22
N ALA A 118 -2.44 14.05 3.21
CA ALA A 118 -3.36 14.99 2.57
C ALA A 118 -3.51 14.72 1.07
N LYS A 119 -2.39 14.50 0.37
CA LYS A 119 -2.37 14.21 -1.07
C LYS A 119 -2.79 12.77 -1.40
N GLY A 120 -2.58 11.82 -0.49
CA GLY A 120 -2.93 10.41 -0.67
C GLY A 120 -4.38 10.06 -0.31
N THR A 121 -5.02 10.87 0.54
CA THR A 121 -6.40 10.63 0.95
C THR A 121 -7.37 10.82 -0.21
N VAL A 122 -8.28 9.86 -0.39
CA VAL A 122 -9.23 9.85 -1.51
C VAL A 122 -10.64 10.11 -1.01
N LEU A 123 -11.30 11.12 -1.52
CA LEU A 123 -12.74 11.33 -1.31
C LEU A 123 -13.51 10.47 -2.33
N LEU A 124 -14.16 9.41 -1.84
CA LEU A 124 -14.90 8.47 -2.68
C LEU A 124 -16.35 8.88 -2.91
N ARG A 125 -16.97 9.47 -1.90
CA ARG A 125 -18.36 9.90 -1.95
C ARG A 125 -18.52 11.19 -1.17
N ASN A 126 -19.37 12.10 -1.67
CA ASN A 126 -19.81 13.29 -0.96
C ASN A 126 -21.18 13.73 -1.52
N ASN A 127 -22.20 13.73 -0.68
CA ASN A 127 -23.53 14.22 -1.06
C ASN A 127 -23.68 15.75 -0.89
N GLY A 128 -22.59 16.45 -0.60
CA GLY A 128 -22.54 17.87 -0.30
C GLY A 128 -22.37 18.19 1.19
N ILE A 129 -22.21 17.16 2.06
CA ILE A 129 -21.97 17.39 3.49
C ILE A 129 -20.57 17.93 3.77
N LEU A 130 -19.60 17.58 2.94
CA LEU A 130 -18.22 18.07 3.04
C LEU A 130 -17.97 19.21 2.06
N PRO A 131 -17.19 20.23 2.47
CA PRO A 131 -16.61 20.42 3.81
C PRO A 131 -17.67 20.73 4.87
N LEU A 132 -17.37 20.34 6.11
CA LEU A 132 -18.30 20.54 7.25
C LEU A 132 -18.46 22.03 7.56
N ALA A 133 -19.70 22.47 7.68
CA ALA A 133 -19.99 23.82 8.15
C ALA A 133 -19.59 24.00 9.63
N VAL A 134 -19.15 25.20 9.96
CA VAL A 134 -18.79 25.57 11.34
C VAL A 134 -19.99 25.41 12.28
N GLY A 135 -19.73 24.94 13.49
CA GLY A 135 -20.75 24.82 14.55
C GLY A 135 -21.57 23.53 14.53
N ARG A 136 -21.31 22.60 13.60
CA ARG A 136 -21.93 21.27 13.61
C ARG A 136 -21.44 20.44 14.78
N ARG A 137 -22.35 19.83 15.53
CA ARG A 137 -22.02 18.87 16.59
C ARG A 137 -21.63 17.54 15.96
N ILE A 138 -20.38 17.13 16.17
CA ILE A 138 -19.79 15.93 15.59
C ILE A 138 -19.75 14.83 16.64
N LEU A 139 -20.42 13.71 16.42
CA LEU A 139 -20.24 12.49 17.18
C LEU A 139 -19.18 11.64 16.48
N LEU A 140 -18.01 11.52 17.09
CA LEU A 140 -16.89 10.70 16.61
C LEU A 140 -16.96 9.32 17.26
N THR A 141 -16.96 8.27 16.42
CA THR A 141 -17.04 6.88 16.88
C THR A 141 -16.27 5.94 15.94
N GLY A 142 -16.15 4.68 16.33
CA GLY A 142 -15.59 3.60 15.53
C GLY A 142 -14.25 3.08 16.02
N ARG A 143 -13.53 2.38 15.14
CA ARG A 143 -12.40 1.54 15.52
C ARG A 143 -11.11 2.33 15.81
N PHE A 144 -10.71 3.24 14.91
CA PHE A 144 -9.41 3.91 14.95
C PHE A 144 -9.50 5.36 15.42
N ILE A 145 -10.27 5.61 16.47
CA ILE A 145 -10.47 6.97 17.00
C ILE A 145 -9.30 7.44 17.88
N ARG A 146 -8.63 6.50 18.56
CA ARG A 146 -7.49 6.79 19.46
C ARG A 146 -6.18 6.19 18.99
N GLU A 147 -6.24 5.13 18.20
CA GLU A 147 -5.06 4.47 17.64
C GLU A 147 -4.85 4.89 16.20
N ILE A 148 -3.59 4.99 15.78
CA ILE A 148 -3.26 5.20 14.37
C ILE A 148 -3.33 3.87 13.67
N PRO A 149 -4.20 3.72 12.65
CA PRO A 149 -4.25 2.50 11.85
C PRO A 149 -2.94 2.33 11.08
N ARG A 150 -2.39 1.13 11.17
CA ARG A 150 -1.10 0.76 10.59
C ARG A 150 -1.12 -0.71 10.17
N THR A 151 -0.15 -1.12 9.35
CA THR A 151 0.03 -2.55 9.10
C THR A 151 0.39 -3.23 10.43
N GLY A 152 -0.24 -4.37 10.70
CA GLY A 152 -0.02 -5.12 11.93
C GLY A 152 0.91 -6.29 11.74
N GLY A 153 1.36 -6.88 12.83
CA GLY A 153 2.03 -8.16 12.88
C GLY A 153 3.40 -8.13 13.57
N SER A 154 3.86 -9.31 13.93
CA SER A 154 5.17 -9.57 14.52
C SER A 154 6.29 -9.66 13.48
N THR A 155 5.97 -9.47 12.21
CA THR A 155 6.89 -9.54 11.10
C THR A 155 7.47 -8.17 10.77
N SER A 156 8.53 -8.17 10.01
CA SER A 156 9.35 -7.01 9.65
C SER A 156 8.63 -5.89 8.90
N SER A 157 7.39 -6.10 8.44
CA SER A 157 6.65 -5.14 7.63
C SER A 157 5.69 -4.24 8.42
N SER A 158 5.76 -4.24 9.75
CA SER A 158 4.95 -3.32 10.55
C SER A 158 5.44 -1.88 10.38
N ALA A 159 4.59 -1.01 9.84
CA ALA A 159 4.85 0.42 9.77
C ALA A 159 4.55 1.07 11.14
N GLU A 160 5.33 0.72 12.16
CA GLU A 160 5.21 1.34 13.47
C GLU A 160 5.92 2.67 13.51
N VAL A 161 5.22 3.68 13.99
CA VAL A 161 5.83 4.95 14.36
C VAL A 161 6.11 4.90 15.86
N LEU A 162 7.31 4.44 16.20
CA LEU A 162 7.72 4.26 17.59
C LEU A 162 8.44 5.51 18.11
N GLY A 163 8.15 5.86 19.36
CA GLY A 163 8.92 6.84 20.11
C GLY A 163 8.70 8.30 19.75
N TYR A 164 7.65 8.64 18.99
CA TYR A 164 7.32 10.00 18.59
C TYR A 164 5.86 10.32 18.85
N ASP A 165 5.56 11.61 19.00
CA ASP A 165 4.19 12.09 19.18
C ASP A 165 3.37 11.76 17.95
N ASN A 166 2.37 10.93 18.15
CA ASN A 166 1.42 10.54 17.13
C ASN A 166 0.09 11.27 17.38
N VAL A 167 -0.50 11.80 16.34
CA VAL A 167 -1.79 12.49 16.43
C VAL A 167 -2.91 11.51 16.17
N SER A 168 -3.75 11.23 17.17
CA SER A 168 -4.95 10.39 17.00
C SER A 168 -6.04 11.11 16.20
N LEU A 169 -7.01 10.34 15.65
CA LEU A 169 -8.16 10.96 14.98
C LEU A 169 -8.96 11.83 15.96
N ALA A 170 -9.13 11.39 17.19
CA ALA A 170 -9.85 12.16 18.21
C ALA A 170 -9.17 13.50 18.51
N ASP A 171 -7.84 13.49 18.62
CA ASP A 171 -7.08 14.72 18.90
C ASP A 171 -7.07 15.66 17.69
N ALA A 172 -6.88 15.13 16.48
CA ALA A 172 -6.91 15.91 15.24
C ALA A 172 -8.27 16.58 15.02
N VAL A 173 -9.36 15.83 15.18
CA VAL A 173 -10.73 16.38 14.98
C VAL A 173 -11.09 17.38 16.08
N ARG A 174 -10.67 17.16 17.33
CA ARG A 174 -10.84 18.15 18.41
C ARG A 174 -10.02 19.41 18.17
N ALA A 175 -8.80 19.28 17.71
CA ALA A 175 -7.96 20.43 17.38
C ALA A 175 -8.57 21.29 16.26
N GLU A 176 -9.26 20.67 15.29
CA GLU A 176 -9.87 21.36 14.15
C GLU A 176 -11.25 21.96 14.47
N PHE A 177 -12.08 21.26 15.29
CA PHE A 177 -13.50 21.62 15.52
C PHE A 177 -13.83 21.97 16.97
N GLY A 178 -12.87 21.90 17.89
CA GLY A 178 -13.03 22.29 19.30
C GLY A 178 -14.08 21.48 20.06
N ASP A 179 -14.86 22.18 20.89
CA ASP A 179 -15.88 21.59 21.78
C ASP A 179 -17.09 20.99 21.04
N ALA A 180 -17.17 21.21 19.71
CA ALA A 180 -18.22 20.60 18.91
C ALA A 180 -18.09 19.08 18.77
N VAL A 181 -16.95 18.49 19.21
CA VAL A 181 -16.62 17.08 19.04
C VAL A 181 -16.90 16.27 20.29
N GLN A 182 -17.85 15.36 20.19
CA GLN A 182 -18.14 14.36 21.21
C GLN A 182 -17.61 12.99 20.77
N VAL A 183 -16.70 12.41 21.53
CA VAL A 183 -16.16 11.06 21.27
C VAL A 183 -16.98 10.04 22.04
N VAL A 184 -17.62 9.09 21.34
CA VAL A 184 -18.43 8.03 21.93
C VAL A 184 -18.06 6.70 21.29
N GLU A 185 -17.45 5.79 22.03
CA GLU A 185 -16.93 4.52 21.47
C GLU A 185 -18.06 3.58 21.02
N ARG A 186 -19.16 3.53 21.80
CA ARG A 186 -20.33 2.69 21.54
C ARG A 186 -21.62 3.50 21.68
N PRO A 187 -21.95 4.34 20.70
CA PRO A 187 -23.15 5.16 20.75
C PRO A 187 -24.42 4.31 20.60
N THR A 188 -25.49 4.76 21.27
CA THR A 188 -26.82 4.23 21.02
C THR A 188 -27.40 4.79 19.71
N ARG A 189 -28.48 4.20 19.20
CA ARG A 189 -29.19 4.73 18.01
C ARG A 189 -29.71 6.15 18.25
N GLU A 190 -30.18 6.44 19.47
CA GLU A 190 -30.68 7.77 19.87
C GLU A 190 -29.55 8.80 19.85
N GLN A 191 -28.37 8.46 20.36
CA GLN A 191 -27.20 9.34 20.34
C GLN A 191 -26.74 9.62 18.90
N LEU A 192 -26.72 8.59 18.06
CA LEU A 192 -26.41 8.76 16.63
C LEU A 192 -27.41 9.69 15.95
N ALA A 193 -28.70 9.47 16.16
CA ALA A 193 -29.77 10.27 15.55
C ALA A 193 -29.78 11.74 16.02
N ALA A 194 -29.34 12.00 17.25
CA ALA A 194 -29.29 13.34 17.84
C ALA A 194 -28.07 14.19 17.40
N ALA A 195 -27.04 13.57 16.82
CA ALA A 195 -25.88 14.28 16.32
C ALA A 195 -26.18 15.00 15.00
N ASP A 196 -25.56 16.16 14.79
CA ASP A 196 -25.70 16.86 13.50
C ASP A 196 -24.90 16.13 12.41
N VAL A 197 -23.78 15.51 12.79
CA VAL A 197 -22.90 14.70 11.96
C VAL A 197 -22.36 13.53 12.78
N VAL A 198 -22.33 12.35 12.20
CA VAL A 198 -21.60 11.18 12.70
C VAL A 198 -20.33 11.01 11.89
N LEU A 199 -19.16 11.10 12.52
CA LEU A 199 -17.88 10.72 11.93
C LEU A 199 -17.51 9.33 12.42
N LEU A 200 -17.60 8.36 11.54
CA LEU A 200 -17.34 6.96 11.82
C LEU A 200 -16.00 6.54 11.24
N SER A 201 -15.07 6.12 12.08
CA SER A 201 -13.83 5.49 11.65
C SER A 201 -14.01 3.98 11.57
N ALA A 202 -13.72 3.41 10.41
CA ALA A 202 -13.83 1.98 10.12
C ALA A 202 -12.62 1.49 9.33
N GLY A 203 -12.45 0.17 9.22
CA GLY A 203 -11.41 -0.43 8.41
C GLY A 203 -10.74 -1.62 9.05
N LYS A 204 -9.63 -2.03 8.50
CA LYS A 204 -8.91 -3.22 8.95
C LYS A 204 -7.41 -2.98 8.98
N ILE A 205 -6.73 -3.81 9.78
CA ILE A 205 -5.28 -3.92 9.80
C ILE A 205 -4.91 -5.11 8.92
N ASP A 206 -4.18 -4.83 7.85
CA ASP A 206 -3.59 -5.87 7.00
C ASP A 206 -2.24 -6.29 7.59
N VAL A 207 -1.97 -7.59 7.55
CA VAL A 207 -0.75 -8.18 8.10
C VAL A 207 -0.04 -8.95 6.99
N GLU A 208 1.28 -8.80 6.89
CA GLU A 208 2.10 -9.58 5.96
C GLU A 208 1.97 -11.08 6.24
N SER A 209 1.96 -11.89 5.19
CA SER A 209 1.86 -13.36 5.23
C SER A 209 0.51 -13.91 5.73
N PHE A 210 -0.49 -13.07 5.90
CA PHE A 210 -1.84 -13.49 6.27
C PHE A 210 -2.85 -13.10 5.20
N GLU A 211 -3.95 -13.84 5.16
CA GLU A 211 -5.07 -13.48 4.30
C GLU A 211 -5.61 -12.09 4.62
N ARG A 212 -6.02 -11.38 3.58
CA ARG A 212 -6.64 -10.06 3.67
C ARG A 212 -8.08 -10.15 3.19
N PRO A 213 -9.02 -10.56 4.07
CA PRO A 213 -10.42 -10.66 3.69
C PRO A 213 -10.92 -9.36 3.08
N PHE A 214 -11.64 -9.44 1.96
CA PHE A 214 -12.23 -8.27 1.33
C PHE A 214 -13.37 -7.68 2.17
N ALA A 215 -14.12 -8.52 2.86
CA ALA A 215 -15.15 -8.09 3.81
C ALA A 215 -14.54 -7.68 5.15
N LEU A 216 -15.12 -6.68 5.79
CA LEU A 216 -14.86 -6.38 7.19
C LEU A 216 -15.50 -7.44 8.11
N PRO A 217 -15.07 -7.53 9.39
CA PRO A 217 -15.77 -8.36 10.36
C PRO A 217 -17.27 -8.05 10.41
N LYS A 218 -18.11 -9.08 10.59
CA LYS A 218 -19.57 -8.94 10.53
C LYS A 218 -20.11 -7.89 11.50
N GLU A 219 -19.52 -7.82 12.71
CA GLU A 219 -19.89 -6.85 13.74
C GLU A 219 -19.56 -5.42 13.31
N GLU A 220 -18.44 -5.21 12.65
CA GLU A 220 -18.03 -3.90 12.14
C GLU A 220 -18.92 -3.46 10.97
N GLU A 221 -19.21 -4.35 10.02
CA GLU A 221 -20.19 -4.04 8.97
C GLU A 221 -21.59 -3.75 9.51
N ALA A 222 -22.03 -4.47 10.54
CA ALA A 222 -23.31 -4.22 11.19
C ALA A 222 -23.32 -2.86 11.89
N PHE A 223 -22.22 -2.49 12.54
CA PHE A 223 -22.07 -1.19 13.20
C PHE A 223 -22.07 -0.04 12.20
N ILE A 224 -21.35 -0.17 11.06
CA ILE A 224 -21.39 0.82 10.00
C ILE A 224 -22.80 1.01 9.47
N ARG A 225 -23.52 -0.10 9.18
CA ARG A 225 -24.92 -0.04 8.73
C ARG A 225 -25.83 0.65 9.76
N MET A 226 -25.66 0.32 11.03
CA MET A 226 -26.42 0.97 12.11
C MET A 226 -26.20 2.50 12.12
N CYS A 227 -24.95 2.96 11.96
CA CYS A 227 -24.63 4.38 11.93
C CYS A 227 -25.27 5.10 10.75
N VAL A 228 -25.11 4.58 9.54
CA VAL A 228 -25.66 5.21 8.31
C VAL A 228 -27.20 5.14 8.23
N GLU A 229 -27.81 4.18 8.94
CA GLU A 229 -29.28 4.08 9.06
C GLU A 229 -29.83 5.04 10.14
N ALA A 230 -29.10 5.20 11.25
CA ALA A 230 -29.53 6.06 12.34
C ALA A 230 -29.34 7.55 12.04
N ASN A 231 -28.32 7.90 11.22
CA ASN A 231 -28.04 9.29 10.88
C ASN A 231 -27.64 9.42 9.40
N PRO A 232 -28.44 10.09 8.57
CA PRO A 232 -28.15 10.29 7.15
C PRO A 232 -26.92 11.19 6.88
N ASN A 233 -26.44 11.91 7.90
CA ASN A 233 -25.23 12.72 7.86
C ASN A 233 -24.00 11.96 8.38
N THR A 234 -23.96 10.65 8.17
CA THR A 234 -22.80 9.81 8.54
C THR A 234 -21.72 9.90 7.49
N ILE A 235 -20.53 10.31 7.92
CA ILE A 235 -19.28 10.31 7.15
C ILE A 235 -18.48 9.09 7.58
N VAL A 236 -18.12 8.21 6.66
CA VAL A 236 -17.30 7.04 6.94
C VAL A 236 -15.86 7.28 6.50
N LEU A 237 -14.94 7.29 7.47
CA LEU A 237 -13.51 7.29 7.23
C LEU A 237 -13.00 5.86 7.22
N VAL A 238 -12.51 5.41 6.08
CA VAL A 238 -11.96 4.06 5.89
C VAL A 238 -10.45 4.08 6.00
N ASN A 239 -9.93 3.30 6.93
CA ASN A 239 -8.49 3.04 7.06
C ASN A 239 -8.20 1.56 6.76
N SER A 240 -7.54 1.30 5.65
CA SER A 240 -7.17 -0.04 5.19
C SER A 240 -6.00 0.06 4.21
N GLY A 241 -5.12 -0.92 4.19
CA GLY A 241 -4.03 -1.01 3.22
C GLY A 241 -4.44 -1.58 1.86
N SER A 242 -5.65 -2.14 1.76
CA SER A 242 -6.20 -2.75 0.55
C SER A 242 -7.66 -2.38 0.37
N GLY A 243 -8.27 -2.73 -0.76
CA GLY A 243 -9.71 -2.58 -0.97
C GLY A 243 -10.54 -3.32 0.08
N ILE A 244 -11.72 -2.81 0.37
CA ILE A 244 -12.71 -3.44 1.24
C ILE A 244 -14.08 -3.45 0.59
N ARG A 245 -14.93 -4.41 0.98
CA ARG A 245 -16.33 -4.44 0.57
C ARG A 245 -17.10 -3.31 1.23
N MET A 246 -17.72 -2.47 0.42
CA MET A 246 -18.52 -1.32 0.87
C MET A 246 -19.95 -1.34 0.33
N SER A 247 -20.29 -2.31 -0.55
CA SER A 247 -21.58 -2.39 -1.24
C SER A 247 -22.80 -2.37 -0.30
N GLY A 248 -22.65 -2.87 0.92
CA GLY A 248 -23.76 -2.97 1.89
C GLY A 248 -24.14 -1.66 2.59
N TRP A 249 -23.33 -0.57 2.49
CA TRP A 249 -23.54 0.67 3.23
C TRP A 249 -23.13 1.94 2.49
N ASN A 250 -22.28 1.84 1.46
CA ASN A 250 -21.69 2.97 0.74
C ASN A 250 -22.73 4.01 0.28
N ASP A 251 -23.83 3.55 -0.31
CA ASP A 251 -24.84 4.43 -0.92
C ASP A 251 -25.67 5.20 0.13
N ARG A 252 -25.64 4.77 1.38
CA ARG A 252 -26.33 5.41 2.52
C ARG A 252 -25.43 6.40 3.27
N ALA A 253 -24.10 6.31 3.12
CA ALA A 253 -23.19 7.26 3.73
C ALA A 253 -23.28 8.63 3.05
N ALA A 254 -23.25 9.70 3.84
CA ALA A 254 -23.22 11.07 3.31
C ALA A 254 -21.91 11.37 2.58
N ALA A 255 -20.80 10.90 3.16
CA ALA A 255 -19.49 10.92 2.54
C ALA A 255 -18.68 9.68 2.90
N VAL A 256 -17.77 9.30 2.02
CA VAL A 256 -16.79 8.21 2.24
C VAL A 256 -15.40 8.74 1.90
N ILE A 257 -14.50 8.69 2.87
CA ILE A 257 -13.11 9.10 2.76
C ILE A 257 -12.23 7.86 2.93
N TYR A 258 -11.32 7.62 1.98
CA TYR A 258 -10.36 6.51 2.06
C TYR A 258 -9.01 7.07 2.50
N GLY A 259 -8.66 6.86 3.76
CA GLY A 259 -7.50 7.47 4.43
C GLY A 259 -6.28 6.56 4.51
N TRP A 260 -6.33 5.32 3.96
CA TRP A 260 -5.24 4.35 3.98
C TRP A 260 -4.67 4.13 5.40
N TYR A 261 -3.35 4.05 5.53
CA TYR A 261 -2.60 4.13 6.79
C TYR A 261 -1.91 5.51 6.83
N PRO A 262 -2.46 6.46 7.58
CA PRO A 262 -2.11 7.87 7.43
C PRO A 262 -0.75 8.26 8.05
N GLY A 263 -0.15 7.36 8.84
CA GLY A 263 1.14 7.63 9.49
C GLY A 263 1.03 8.60 10.67
N GLN A 264 2.18 9.12 11.09
CA GLN A 264 2.36 9.87 12.34
C GLN A 264 1.41 11.07 12.50
N ASN A 265 1.26 11.90 11.47
CA ASN A 265 0.49 13.15 11.50
C ASN A 265 -0.62 13.20 10.44
N GLY A 266 -0.98 12.07 9.87
CA GLY A 266 -1.95 12.03 8.79
C GLY A 266 -3.38 12.28 9.24
N MET A 267 -3.72 12.01 10.51
CA MET A 267 -5.05 12.34 11.04
C MET A 267 -5.29 13.86 11.08
N THR A 268 -4.25 14.67 11.23
CA THR A 268 -4.34 16.13 11.08
C THR A 268 -4.73 16.53 9.65
N ALA A 269 -4.20 15.83 8.64
CA ALA A 269 -4.61 16.03 7.25
C ALA A 269 -6.08 15.65 7.02
N LEU A 270 -6.53 14.53 7.59
CA LEU A 270 -7.93 14.10 7.52
C LEU A 270 -8.89 15.11 8.16
N ALA A 271 -8.54 15.64 9.34
CA ALA A 271 -9.32 16.71 9.99
C ALA A 271 -9.39 17.97 9.11
N GLY A 272 -8.27 18.36 8.49
CA GLY A 272 -8.23 19.48 7.54
C GLY A 272 -9.05 19.26 6.26
N ILE A 273 -9.19 18.00 5.82
CA ILE A 273 -10.12 17.66 4.71
C ILE A 273 -11.56 17.82 5.20
N LEU A 274 -11.90 17.34 6.37
CA LEU A 274 -13.26 17.48 6.91
C LEU A 274 -13.70 18.95 7.02
N SER A 275 -12.81 19.84 7.43
CA SER A 275 -13.09 21.28 7.56
C SER A 275 -13.04 22.06 6.25
N GLY A 276 -12.45 21.50 5.19
CA GLY A 276 -12.20 22.19 3.92
C GLY A 276 -10.94 23.04 3.91
N ARG A 277 -10.15 23.05 4.99
CA ARG A 277 -8.80 23.65 5.01
C ARG A 277 -7.88 22.97 4.00
N ILE A 278 -8.10 21.70 3.76
CA ILE A 278 -7.41 20.89 2.74
C ILE A 278 -8.45 20.39 1.73
N ASN A 279 -8.22 20.68 0.45
CA ASN A 279 -9.03 20.13 -0.63
C ASN A 279 -8.52 18.71 -0.96
N PRO A 280 -9.36 17.65 -0.88
CA PRO A 280 -8.94 16.30 -1.23
C PRO A 280 -8.56 16.21 -2.71
N SER A 281 -7.44 15.56 -2.99
CA SER A 281 -6.90 15.43 -4.36
C SER A 281 -6.44 14.03 -4.71
N GLY A 282 -6.44 13.11 -3.75
CA GLY A 282 -6.02 11.73 -3.93
C GLY A 282 -6.86 11.00 -4.97
N LYS A 283 -6.23 10.05 -5.65
CA LYS A 283 -6.88 9.15 -6.62
C LYS A 283 -6.59 7.72 -6.26
N LEU A 284 -7.57 6.83 -6.45
CA LEU A 284 -7.41 5.42 -6.16
C LEU A 284 -6.30 4.80 -7.04
N PRO A 285 -5.28 4.18 -6.45
CA PRO A 285 -4.27 3.42 -7.20
C PRO A 285 -4.73 1.97 -7.46
N ILE A 286 -5.94 1.64 -7.08
CA ILE A 286 -6.58 0.33 -7.24
C ILE A 286 -8.01 0.49 -7.74
N THR A 287 -8.57 -0.57 -8.30
CA THR A 287 -10.02 -0.71 -8.49
C THR A 287 -10.61 -1.33 -7.23
N ILE A 288 -11.74 -0.82 -6.76
CA ILE A 288 -12.49 -1.40 -5.63
C ILE A 288 -13.76 -2.03 -6.18
N GLU A 289 -13.84 -3.33 -6.10
CA GLU A 289 -14.97 -4.14 -6.55
C GLU A 289 -16.21 -3.92 -5.69
N ARG A 290 -17.37 -4.29 -6.19
CA ARG A 290 -18.60 -4.42 -5.40
C ARG A 290 -18.53 -5.66 -4.50
N GLU A 291 -18.12 -6.78 -5.08
CA GLU A 291 -17.94 -8.05 -4.40
C GLU A 291 -16.63 -8.72 -4.86
N PHE A 292 -16.01 -9.52 -3.99
CA PHE A 292 -14.79 -10.24 -4.35
C PHE A 292 -14.94 -11.19 -5.53
N ALA A 293 -16.18 -11.61 -5.78
CA ALA A 293 -16.51 -12.44 -6.94
C ALA A 293 -16.20 -11.77 -8.30
N ASP A 294 -16.11 -10.45 -8.32
CA ASP A 294 -15.81 -9.64 -9.51
C ASP A 294 -14.31 -9.52 -9.81
N SER A 295 -13.47 -9.86 -8.80
CA SER A 295 -12.02 -9.72 -8.88
C SER A 295 -11.38 -10.75 -9.84
N PRO A 296 -10.35 -10.35 -10.61
CA PRO A 296 -9.53 -11.31 -11.36
C PRO A 296 -8.82 -12.33 -10.46
N ALA A 297 -8.57 -11.97 -9.20
CA ALA A 297 -7.94 -12.86 -8.21
C ALA A 297 -8.87 -13.96 -7.68
N LYS A 298 -10.15 -13.95 -8.06
CA LYS A 298 -11.09 -14.99 -7.65
C LYS A 298 -10.66 -16.37 -8.15
N GLY A 299 -10.39 -17.25 -7.22
CA GLY A 299 -10.02 -18.64 -7.54
C GLY A 299 -8.53 -18.87 -7.84
N THR A 300 -7.72 -17.83 -7.85
CA THR A 300 -6.26 -17.94 -8.04
C THR A 300 -5.58 -18.68 -6.87
N MET A 301 -6.12 -18.57 -5.67
CA MET A 301 -5.69 -19.31 -4.49
C MET A 301 -6.84 -20.20 -4.01
N PRO A 302 -6.82 -21.49 -4.33
CA PRO A 302 -7.87 -22.40 -3.88
C PRO A 302 -7.82 -22.54 -2.37
N ALA A 303 -8.90 -22.24 -1.70
CA ALA A 303 -9.05 -22.47 -0.26
C ALA A 303 -8.84 -23.96 0.04
N GLY A 304 -7.94 -24.26 0.98
CA GLY A 304 -7.65 -25.63 1.39
C GLY A 304 -6.82 -26.44 0.41
N ALA A 305 -6.13 -25.80 -0.56
CA ALA A 305 -5.18 -26.49 -1.41
C ALA A 305 -4.11 -27.20 -0.59
N GLU A 306 -3.78 -28.43 -0.97
CA GLU A 306 -2.73 -29.18 -0.31
C GLU A 306 -1.36 -28.54 -0.53
N PHE A 307 -0.53 -28.65 0.48
CA PHE A 307 0.80 -28.11 0.46
C PHE A 307 1.81 -29.19 0.13
N TYR A 308 2.76 -28.86 -0.71
CA TYR A 308 3.96 -29.67 -0.80
C TYR A 308 5.18 -28.80 -0.54
N ASN A 309 6.06 -29.29 0.32
CA ASN A 309 7.33 -28.64 0.56
C ASN A 309 8.42 -29.40 -0.20
N LYS A 310 8.81 -28.87 -1.35
CA LYS A 310 9.96 -29.38 -2.12
C LYS A 310 11.15 -28.41 -2.07
N ALA A 311 11.04 -27.32 -1.33
CA ALA A 311 12.14 -26.38 -1.18
C ALA A 311 13.16 -26.95 -0.21
N PRO A 312 14.40 -27.21 -0.61
CA PRO A 312 15.40 -27.90 0.20
C PRO A 312 15.86 -27.13 1.44
N ARG A 313 15.54 -25.83 1.55
CA ARG A 313 15.96 -24.94 2.67
C ARG A 313 14.87 -23.96 3.08
N ALA A 314 13.67 -24.42 3.08
CA ALA A 314 12.57 -23.60 3.55
C ALA A 314 12.80 -23.18 5.01
N TYR A 315 12.54 -21.92 5.31
CA TYR A 315 12.70 -21.30 6.64
C TYR A 315 12.03 -22.10 7.76
N ASN A 316 10.93 -22.76 7.44
CA ASN A 316 10.31 -23.77 8.30
C ASN A 316 9.60 -24.79 7.42
N GLU A 317 10.18 -25.96 7.28
CA GLU A 317 9.66 -27.06 6.44
C GLU A 317 8.20 -27.44 6.75
N LYS A 318 7.76 -27.21 7.99
CA LYS A 318 6.39 -27.50 8.42
C LYS A 318 5.37 -26.41 8.04
N LEU A 319 5.83 -25.21 7.71
CA LEU A 319 4.96 -24.04 7.47
C LEU A 319 4.95 -23.58 6.01
N ILE A 320 5.82 -24.10 5.16
CA ILE A 320 5.84 -23.67 3.77
C ILE A 320 4.78 -24.40 3.00
N ARG A 321 3.90 -23.60 2.49
CA ARG A 321 2.77 -23.98 1.65
C ARG A 321 3.07 -23.47 0.26
N ILE A 322 3.25 -24.37 -0.68
CA ILE A 322 3.52 -24.03 -2.08
C ILE A 322 2.27 -24.36 -2.87
N TYR A 323 1.82 -23.38 -3.66
CA TYR A 323 0.70 -23.54 -4.57
C TYR A 323 1.17 -23.28 -5.99
N ASP A 324 0.61 -23.99 -6.93
CA ASP A 324 0.62 -23.56 -8.30
C ASP A 324 -0.41 -22.45 -8.47
N ILE A 325 0.04 -21.30 -8.95
CA ILE A 325 -0.82 -20.15 -9.20
C ILE A 325 -0.90 -19.92 -10.69
N ASP A 326 -2.10 -20.09 -11.22
CA ASP A 326 -2.41 -19.78 -12.61
C ASP A 326 -2.83 -18.32 -12.74
N TYR A 327 -2.06 -17.54 -13.51
CA TYR A 327 -2.42 -16.17 -13.88
C TYR A 327 -3.37 -16.21 -15.09
N ALA A 328 -4.56 -16.78 -14.90
CA ALA A 328 -5.55 -16.98 -15.96
C ALA A 328 -6.04 -15.65 -16.56
N GLU A 329 -5.95 -14.55 -15.80
CA GLU A 329 -6.24 -13.20 -16.25
C GLU A 329 -5.18 -12.64 -17.23
N SER A 330 -3.97 -13.23 -17.25
CA SER A 330 -2.85 -12.84 -18.12
C SER A 330 -2.54 -11.33 -17.98
N VAL A 331 -2.63 -10.56 -19.08
CA VAL A 331 -2.37 -9.11 -19.08
C VAL A 331 -3.52 -8.27 -18.52
N LEU A 332 -4.66 -8.90 -18.21
CA LEU A 332 -5.86 -8.22 -17.73
C LEU A 332 -5.78 -7.97 -16.22
N VAL A 333 -4.74 -7.28 -15.76
CA VAL A 333 -4.53 -6.96 -14.35
C VAL A 333 -5.25 -5.65 -13.99
N GLY A 334 -5.86 -5.60 -12.81
CA GLY A 334 -6.52 -4.42 -12.27
C GLY A 334 -7.65 -3.91 -13.17
N TYR A 335 -7.68 -2.62 -13.47
CA TYR A 335 -8.74 -1.98 -14.26
C TYR A 335 -8.96 -2.62 -15.65
N ARG A 336 -7.94 -3.20 -16.27
CA ARG A 336 -8.06 -3.87 -17.58
C ARG A 336 -9.03 -5.05 -17.55
N TRP A 337 -9.07 -5.76 -16.42
CA TRP A 337 -10.03 -6.85 -16.21
C TRP A 337 -11.47 -6.35 -16.27
N TYR A 338 -11.78 -5.35 -15.45
CA TYR A 338 -13.14 -4.82 -15.33
C TYR A 338 -13.63 -4.22 -16.64
N GLU A 339 -12.80 -3.42 -17.29
CA GLU A 339 -13.09 -2.83 -18.60
C GLU A 339 -13.34 -3.90 -19.68
N THR A 340 -12.46 -4.90 -19.77
CA THR A 340 -12.55 -5.95 -20.80
C THR A 340 -13.75 -6.88 -20.57
N LYS A 341 -14.07 -7.16 -19.31
CA LYS A 341 -15.19 -8.04 -18.95
C LYS A 341 -16.53 -7.30 -18.82
N GLY A 342 -16.55 -5.99 -18.95
CA GLY A 342 -17.75 -5.17 -18.78
C GLY A 342 -18.30 -5.22 -17.34
N ILE A 343 -17.44 -5.39 -16.35
CA ILE A 343 -17.80 -5.40 -14.93
C ILE A 343 -17.69 -3.99 -14.39
N GLU A 344 -18.79 -3.44 -13.89
CA GLU A 344 -18.80 -2.13 -13.25
C GLU A 344 -18.35 -2.23 -11.78
N PRO A 345 -17.16 -1.71 -11.42
CA PRO A 345 -16.69 -1.73 -10.06
C PRO A 345 -17.48 -0.75 -9.17
N LEU A 346 -17.30 -0.83 -7.85
CA LEU A 346 -17.83 0.20 -6.95
C LEU A 346 -17.10 1.52 -7.17
N TYR A 347 -15.76 1.47 -7.26
CA TYR A 347 -14.91 2.62 -7.59
C TYR A 347 -13.79 2.19 -8.54
N PRO A 348 -13.69 2.79 -9.72
CA PRO A 348 -12.64 2.44 -10.68
C PRO A 348 -11.27 2.99 -10.26
N PHE A 349 -10.22 2.38 -10.81
CA PHE A 349 -8.86 2.93 -10.73
C PHE A 349 -8.83 4.41 -11.15
N GLY A 350 -8.11 5.24 -10.43
CA GLY A 350 -7.99 6.67 -10.69
C GLY A 350 -9.15 7.52 -10.18
N PHE A 351 -10.18 6.90 -9.58
CA PHE A 351 -11.31 7.63 -9.01
C PHE A 351 -10.91 8.43 -7.78
N GLY A 352 -11.53 9.59 -7.62
CA GLY A 352 -11.42 10.46 -6.45
C GLY A 352 -12.09 11.78 -6.74
N LEU A 353 -12.90 12.24 -5.78
CA LEU A 353 -13.59 13.53 -5.81
C LEU A 353 -12.70 14.64 -5.26
N SER A 354 -13.10 15.87 -5.52
CA SER A 354 -12.52 17.10 -4.99
C SER A 354 -13.65 18.04 -4.58
N TYR A 355 -13.35 19.03 -3.75
CA TYR A 355 -14.29 20.11 -3.46
C TYR A 355 -14.43 21.10 -4.62
N THR A 356 -13.51 21.02 -5.59
CA THR A 356 -13.54 21.79 -6.83
C THR A 356 -13.87 20.89 -8.01
N THR A 357 -14.43 21.48 -9.05
CA THR A 357 -14.69 20.81 -10.33
C THR A 357 -13.68 21.28 -11.36
N PHE A 358 -13.36 20.41 -12.29
CA PHE A 358 -12.42 20.68 -13.37
C PHE A 358 -13.07 20.42 -14.71
N SER A 359 -12.79 21.26 -15.70
CA SER A 359 -13.17 21.01 -17.08
C SER A 359 -11.93 21.00 -17.99
N LEU A 360 -11.94 20.09 -18.97
CA LEU A 360 -10.91 20.02 -19.99
C LEU A 360 -11.47 20.50 -21.32
N SER A 361 -10.76 21.40 -21.99
CA SER A 361 -11.10 21.76 -23.36
C SER A 361 -10.90 20.58 -24.31
N LYS A 362 -11.47 20.66 -25.51
CA LYS A 362 -11.11 19.71 -26.58
C LYS A 362 -9.60 19.76 -26.83
N PRO A 363 -8.95 18.63 -27.02
CA PRO A 363 -7.53 18.60 -27.32
C PRO A 363 -7.26 19.21 -28.70
N HIS A 364 -6.20 20.01 -28.77
CA HIS A 364 -5.69 20.60 -30.02
C HIS A 364 -4.30 20.03 -30.29
N ALA A 365 -4.15 19.42 -31.46
CA ALA A 365 -2.88 18.97 -31.98
C ALA A 365 -2.68 19.43 -33.41
N ALA A 366 -1.45 19.50 -33.88
CA ALA A 366 -1.17 19.75 -35.29
C ALA A 366 -1.79 18.62 -36.15
N LYS A 367 -2.43 18.99 -37.26
CA LYS A 367 -3.01 18.02 -38.21
C LYS A 367 -1.94 17.16 -38.88
N GLN A 368 -0.73 17.67 -38.98
CA GLN A 368 0.44 16.98 -39.53
C GLN A 368 1.57 17.09 -38.51
N PHE A 369 2.26 15.99 -38.25
CA PHE A 369 3.42 15.93 -37.37
C PHE A 369 4.47 15.01 -37.96
N PRO A 370 5.76 15.24 -37.69
CA PRO A 370 6.83 14.41 -38.22
C PRO A 370 6.75 13.00 -37.67
N VAL A 371 7.03 11.99 -38.51
CA VAL A 371 7.04 10.57 -38.11
C VAL A 371 8.06 10.30 -37.00
N LYS A 372 9.12 11.09 -36.96
CA LYS A 372 10.15 11.07 -35.91
C LYS A 372 10.14 12.45 -35.23
N GLY A 373 9.51 12.55 -34.07
CA GLY A 373 9.49 13.79 -33.29
C GLY A 373 8.31 13.81 -32.28
N PRO A 374 8.31 14.76 -31.35
CA PRO A 374 7.26 14.86 -30.36
C PRO A 374 5.95 15.37 -30.99
N LEU A 375 4.84 14.71 -30.68
CA LEU A 375 3.50 15.24 -30.91
C LEU A 375 3.11 16.14 -29.72
N THR A 376 2.89 17.42 -29.98
CA THR A 376 2.39 18.33 -28.97
C THR A 376 0.86 18.39 -29.02
N VAL A 377 0.22 17.99 -27.93
CA VAL A 377 -1.22 18.14 -27.71
C VAL A 377 -1.44 19.21 -26.64
N ARG A 378 -2.29 20.19 -26.93
CA ARG A 378 -2.66 21.25 -25.98
C ARG A 378 -4.08 21.05 -25.51
N VAL A 379 -4.28 21.12 -24.20
CA VAL A 379 -5.58 21.06 -23.53
C VAL A 379 -5.61 22.18 -22.51
N ALA A 380 -6.66 22.98 -22.48
CA ALA A 380 -6.87 23.91 -21.40
C ALA A 380 -7.59 23.20 -20.25
N LEU A 381 -7.10 23.36 -19.04
CA LEU A 381 -7.72 22.96 -17.78
C LEU A 381 -8.30 24.20 -17.12
N THR A 382 -9.59 24.16 -16.80
CA THR A 382 -10.33 25.22 -16.11
C THR A 382 -10.93 24.69 -14.83
#